data_969f8a340eb9465bf19bebdaa251862f
#
_entry.id   969f8a340eb9465bf19bebdaa251862f
#
_cell.length_a   1.000
_cell.length_b   1.000
_cell.length_c   1.000
_cell.angle_alpha   90.00
_cell.angle_beta   90.00
_cell.angle_gamma   90.00
#
_symmetry.space_group_name_H-M   'P 1'
#
loop_
_entity.id
_entity.type
_entity.pdbx_description
1 polymer ?
#
loop_
_entity_poly.entity_id
_entity_poly.type
_entity_poly.pdbx_seq_one_letter_code
_entity_poly.pdbx_strand_id
1 'polypeptide(L)'
;MINSIIINNIEGEYVPKDAFFQDWLKAVDYKKNSEITIKIVTEDEMRGFNKLYKGEDKISDTLAFPYEKLNLDNKIILGDIAMCAKKINNDALVYKKNKIDRWAHLTIHSVLHILGYLHDNEANQKIMEKREMDILRKFDILNPYEI
;
A
#
# COMPACT_ATOMS: atom_id res chain seq x y z
N MET A 1 1.83 16.41 -4.81
CA MET A 1 2.49 15.09 -4.99
C MET A 1 2.72 14.43 -3.66
N ILE A 2 2.44 13.14 -3.56
CA ILE A 2 2.71 12.37 -2.36
C ILE A 2 4.17 11.91 -2.37
N ASN A 3 4.94 12.29 -1.36
CA ASN A 3 6.31 11.84 -1.18
C ASN A 3 6.33 10.59 -0.29
N SER A 4 7.12 9.59 -0.69
CA SER A 4 7.26 8.36 0.09
C SER A 4 8.50 8.41 0.98
N ILE A 5 8.34 7.91 2.19
CA ILE A 5 9.46 7.59 3.08
C ILE A 5 9.42 6.08 3.28
N ILE A 6 10.51 5.40 2.93
CA ILE A 6 10.58 3.94 3.03
C ILE A 6 11.48 3.57 4.21
N ILE A 7 10.96 2.78 5.13
CA ILE A 7 11.70 2.21 6.25
C ILE A 7 11.78 0.70 6.04
N ASN A 8 12.95 0.21 5.67
CA ASN A 8 13.17 -1.21 5.42
C ASN A 8 14.42 -1.70 6.16
N ASN A 9 14.19 -2.44 7.24
CA ASN A 9 15.23 -3.10 8.02
C ASN A 9 15.17 -4.63 7.87
N ILE A 10 14.45 -5.13 6.86
CA ILE A 10 14.26 -6.55 6.63
C ILE A 10 15.35 -7.06 5.72
N GLU A 11 15.96 -8.18 6.08
CA GLU A 11 16.95 -8.88 5.27
C GLU A 11 16.35 -10.18 4.72
N GLY A 12 16.86 -10.62 3.57
CA GLY A 12 16.50 -11.92 3.00
C GLY A 12 15.18 -11.98 2.25
N GLU A 13 14.46 -10.87 2.12
CA GLU A 13 13.22 -10.79 1.37
C GLU A 13 13.32 -9.78 0.23
N TYR A 14 12.67 -10.08 -0.89
CA TYR A 14 12.55 -9.12 -1.97
C TYR A 14 11.71 -7.93 -1.53
N VAL A 15 12.21 -6.74 -1.76
CA VAL A 15 11.49 -5.48 -1.59
C VAL A 15 11.83 -4.59 -2.77
N PRO A 16 10.84 -3.98 -3.44
CA PRO A 16 11.14 -3.03 -4.51
C PRO A 16 12.03 -1.88 -4.03
N LYS A 17 12.83 -1.34 -4.95
CA LYS A 17 13.65 -0.16 -4.64
C LYS A 17 12.74 1.04 -4.34
N ASP A 18 13.24 1.97 -3.53
CA ASP A 18 12.50 3.16 -3.10
C ASP A 18 11.90 3.95 -4.29
N ALA A 19 12.64 4.03 -5.39
CA ALA A 19 12.18 4.74 -6.57
C ALA A 19 10.85 4.20 -7.13
N PHE A 20 10.61 2.89 -7.06
CA PHE A 20 9.35 2.30 -7.50
C PHE A 20 8.18 2.78 -6.64
N PHE A 21 8.35 2.78 -5.32
CA PHE A 21 7.31 3.29 -4.42
C PHE A 21 7.00 4.76 -4.72
N GLN A 22 8.03 5.56 -4.90
CA GLN A 22 7.84 6.98 -5.21
C GLN A 22 7.07 7.17 -6.52
N ASP A 23 7.38 6.39 -7.55
CA ASP A 23 6.67 6.45 -8.83
C ASP A 23 5.19 6.07 -8.66
N TRP A 24 4.90 5.03 -7.88
CA TRP A 24 3.52 4.62 -7.63
C TRP A 24 2.72 5.68 -6.88
N LEU A 25 3.32 6.29 -5.85
CA LEU A 25 2.65 7.33 -5.09
C LEU A 25 2.42 8.58 -5.95
N LYS A 26 3.38 8.95 -6.78
CA LYS A 26 3.26 10.07 -7.71
C LYS A 26 2.11 9.86 -8.69
N ALA A 27 1.91 8.64 -9.15
CA ALA A 27 0.88 8.29 -10.13
C ALA A 27 -0.54 8.41 -9.57
N VAL A 28 -0.71 8.44 -8.25
CA VAL A 28 -2.02 8.68 -7.61
C VAL A 28 -2.53 10.10 -7.87
N ASP A 29 -1.63 11.02 -8.22
CA ASP A 29 -1.98 12.38 -8.63
C ASP A 29 -2.70 13.20 -7.54
N TYR A 30 -2.23 13.09 -6.31
CA TYR A 30 -2.68 13.93 -5.21
C TYR A 30 -2.03 15.30 -5.29
N LYS A 31 -2.83 16.36 -5.37
CA LYS A 31 -2.33 17.68 -5.75
C LYS A 31 -1.57 18.42 -4.65
N LYS A 32 -1.82 18.08 -3.40
CA LYS A 32 -1.18 18.76 -2.27
C LYS A 32 0.16 18.14 -1.94
N ASN A 33 1.12 18.96 -1.51
CA ASN A 33 2.39 18.46 -1.00
C ASN A 33 2.16 17.62 0.25
N SER A 34 2.48 16.35 0.19
CA SER A 34 2.11 15.39 1.24
C SER A 34 3.13 14.26 1.37
N GLU A 35 2.96 13.46 2.40
CA GLU A 35 3.90 12.39 2.74
C GLU A 35 3.17 11.18 3.29
N ILE A 36 3.64 10.00 2.89
CA ILE A 36 3.24 8.70 3.45
C ILE A 36 4.52 7.93 3.79
N THR A 37 4.57 7.37 4.98
CA THR A 37 5.65 6.46 5.38
C THR A 37 5.23 5.02 5.12
N ILE A 38 6.07 4.26 4.43
CA ILE A 38 5.87 2.84 4.18
C ILE A 38 6.92 2.07 4.97
N LYS A 39 6.46 1.28 5.92
CA LYS A 39 7.33 0.45 6.74
C LYS A 39 7.23 -1.01 6.30
N ILE A 40 8.36 -1.59 5.93
CA ILE A 40 8.44 -3.01 5.63
C ILE A 40 8.61 -3.77 6.94
N VAL A 41 7.75 -4.75 7.18
CA VAL A 41 7.67 -5.43 8.48
C VAL A 41 7.79 -6.93 8.34
N THR A 42 8.13 -7.59 9.45
CA THR A 42 8.14 -9.05 9.57
C THR A 42 6.72 -9.58 9.81
N GLU A 43 6.56 -10.90 9.69
CA GLU A 43 5.30 -11.55 10.01
C GLU A 43 4.89 -11.33 11.48
N ASP A 44 5.85 -11.42 12.39
CA ASP A 44 5.59 -11.18 13.82
C ASP A 44 5.15 -9.75 14.10
N GLU A 45 5.79 -8.78 13.46
CA GLU A 45 5.39 -7.36 13.58
C GLU A 45 3.99 -7.15 13.02
N MET A 46 3.68 -7.73 11.86
CA MET A 46 2.36 -7.61 11.25
C MET A 46 1.28 -8.24 12.12
N ARG A 47 1.55 -9.41 12.68
CA ARG A 47 0.64 -10.05 13.64
C ARG A 47 0.38 -9.16 14.84
N GLY A 48 1.44 -8.53 15.37
CA GLY A 48 1.33 -7.57 16.48
C GLY A 48 0.43 -6.38 16.15
N PHE A 49 0.59 -5.81 14.97
CA PHE A 49 -0.26 -4.71 14.51
C PHE A 49 -1.73 -5.13 14.38
N ASN A 50 -2.00 -6.30 13.82
CA ASN A 50 -3.37 -6.80 13.70
C ASN A 50 -4.02 -7.02 15.07
N LYS A 51 -3.28 -7.58 16.04
CA LYS A 51 -3.78 -7.76 17.41
C LYS A 51 -4.08 -6.42 18.07
N LEU A 52 -3.16 -5.46 17.95
CA LEU A 52 -3.28 -4.18 18.62
C LEU A 52 -4.39 -3.29 18.03
N TYR A 53 -4.46 -3.21 16.69
CA TYR A 53 -5.33 -2.25 16.01
C TYR A 53 -6.64 -2.84 15.51
N LYS A 54 -6.71 -4.15 15.28
CA LYS A 54 -7.92 -4.81 14.76
C LYS A 54 -8.47 -5.88 15.68
N GLY A 55 -7.76 -6.21 16.77
CA GLY A 55 -8.15 -7.30 17.66
C GLY A 55 -8.13 -8.67 17.01
N GLU A 56 -7.36 -8.84 15.93
CA GLU A 56 -7.28 -10.09 15.17
C GLU A 56 -5.89 -10.71 15.27
N ASP A 57 -5.84 -12.02 15.42
CA ASP A 57 -4.58 -12.79 15.38
C ASP A 57 -4.37 -13.31 13.96
N LYS A 58 -3.82 -12.44 13.11
CA LYS A 58 -3.53 -12.80 11.72
C LYS A 58 -2.33 -12.02 11.17
N ILE A 59 -1.82 -12.51 10.04
CA ILE A 59 -0.77 -11.84 9.27
C ILE A 59 -1.42 -11.34 7.97
N SER A 60 -1.51 -10.03 7.82
CA SER A 60 -1.98 -9.40 6.60
C SER A 60 -0.81 -9.09 5.68
N ASP A 61 -1.09 -8.92 4.38
CA ASP A 61 -0.10 -8.40 3.43
C ASP A 61 0.20 -6.92 3.70
N THR A 62 -0.83 -6.11 3.91
CA THR A 62 -0.68 -4.68 4.21
C THR A 62 -1.66 -4.23 5.29
N LEU A 63 -1.30 -3.14 5.98
CA LEU A 63 -2.19 -2.37 6.84
C LEU A 63 -1.97 -0.90 6.59
N ALA A 64 -3.05 -0.16 6.41
CA ALA A 64 -3.02 1.29 6.22
C ALA A 64 -3.52 1.99 7.48
N PHE A 65 -2.79 3.02 7.90
CA PHE A 65 -3.09 3.82 9.08
C PHE A 65 -3.25 5.28 8.66
N PRO A 66 -4.45 5.71 8.27
CA PRO A 66 -4.66 7.11 7.91
C PRO A 66 -4.59 8.00 9.15
N TYR A 67 -4.00 9.18 8.99
CA TYR A 67 -3.98 10.19 10.03
C TYR A 67 -5.10 11.20 9.79
N GLU A 68 -5.61 11.80 10.86
CA GLU A 68 -6.38 13.02 10.75
C GLU A 68 -5.42 14.12 10.28
N LYS A 69 -5.96 15.18 9.65
CA LYS A 69 -5.15 16.23 9.02
C LYS A 69 -4.03 16.69 9.93
N LEU A 70 -2.80 16.33 9.58
CA LEU A 70 -1.58 16.73 10.27
C LEU A 70 -0.70 17.50 9.30
N ASN A 71 -0.57 18.81 9.50
CA ASN A 71 0.30 19.66 8.69
C ASN A 71 1.61 19.90 9.44
N LEU A 72 2.72 19.51 8.83
CA LEU A 72 4.06 19.73 9.34
C LEU A 72 4.93 20.34 8.23
N ASP A 73 5.56 21.47 8.50
CA ASP A 73 6.51 22.11 7.58
C ASP A 73 5.96 22.26 6.15
N ASN A 74 4.73 22.78 6.03
CA ASN A 74 4.03 23.00 4.74
C ASN A 74 3.74 21.72 3.96
N LYS A 75 3.71 20.57 4.59
CA LYS A 75 3.23 19.33 3.97
C LYS A 75 2.22 18.61 4.86
N ILE A 76 1.37 17.86 4.23
CA ILE A 76 0.35 17.07 4.90
C ILE A 76 0.88 15.66 5.13
N ILE A 77 0.93 15.23 6.37
CA ILE A 77 1.24 13.85 6.70
C ILE A 77 -0.07 13.05 6.60
N LEU A 78 -0.16 12.19 5.59
CA LEU A 78 -1.39 11.48 5.28
C LEU A 78 -1.59 10.22 6.10
N GLY A 79 -0.52 9.51 6.40
CA GLY A 79 -0.61 8.25 7.13
C GLY A 79 0.61 7.36 6.97
N ASP A 80 0.49 6.15 7.50
CA ASP A 80 1.50 5.11 7.41
C ASP A 80 0.92 3.85 6.77
N ILE A 81 1.79 3.10 6.08
CA ILE A 81 1.46 1.79 5.54
C ILE A 81 2.48 0.80 6.08
N ALA A 82 2.01 -0.31 6.65
CA ALA A 82 2.85 -1.45 6.98
C ALA A 82 2.69 -2.51 5.89
N MET A 83 3.81 -3.03 5.38
CA MET A 83 3.82 -4.04 4.32
C MET A 83 4.68 -5.22 4.75
N CYS A 84 4.08 -6.41 4.77
CA CYS A 84 4.76 -7.63 5.16
C CYS A 84 5.39 -8.29 3.92
N ALA A 85 6.69 -8.09 3.72
CA ALA A 85 7.38 -8.54 2.52
C ALA A 85 7.24 -10.06 2.31
N LYS A 86 7.43 -10.84 3.36
CA LYS A 86 7.34 -12.31 3.26
C LYS A 86 5.96 -12.76 2.79
N LYS A 87 4.90 -12.20 3.36
CA LYS A 87 3.52 -12.51 2.98
C LYS A 87 3.24 -12.12 1.54
N ILE A 88 3.63 -10.90 1.15
CA ILE A 88 3.42 -10.39 -0.20
C ILE A 88 4.12 -11.27 -1.24
N ASN A 89 5.39 -11.59 -1.00
CA ASN A 89 6.18 -12.38 -1.93
C ASN A 89 5.70 -13.83 -2.03
N ASN A 90 5.33 -14.44 -0.90
CA ASN A 90 4.81 -15.80 -0.90
C ASN A 90 3.46 -15.88 -1.61
N ASP A 91 2.57 -14.93 -1.37
CA ASP A 91 1.28 -14.89 -2.05
C ASP A 91 1.43 -14.69 -3.56
N ALA A 92 2.37 -13.83 -3.98
CA ALA A 92 2.66 -13.66 -5.40
C ALA A 92 3.09 -14.98 -6.05
N LEU A 93 3.92 -15.75 -5.36
CA LEU A 93 4.36 -17.06 -5.84
C LEU A 93 3.21 -18.06 -5.91
N VAL A 94 2.41 -18.16 -4.85
CA VAL A 94 1.26 -19.09 -4.77
C VAL A 94 0.22 -18.79 -5.85
N TYR A 95 -0.11 -17.53 -6.04
CA TYR A 95 -1.14 -17.11 -7.00
C TYR A 95 -0.58 -16.82 -8.40
N LYS A 96 0.70 -17.11 -8.64
CA LYS A 96 1.39 -16.92 -9.93
C LYS A 96 1.27 -15.48 -10.45
N LYS A 97 1.42 -14.52 -9.55
CA LYS A 97 1.44 -13.09 -9.88
C LYS A 97 2.88 -12.61 -9.99
N ASN A 98 3.11 -11.61 -10.84
CA ASN A 98 4.40 -10.94 -10.90
C ASN A 98 4.62 -10.19 -9.57
N LYS A 99 5.79 -10.37 -8.94
CA LYS A 99 6.07 -9.79 -7.63
C LYS A 99 5.95 -8.28 -7.62
N ILE A 100 6.61 -7.59 -8.55
CA ILE A 100 6.60 -6.13 -8.56
C ILE A 100 5.20 -5.58 -8.83
N ASP A 101 4.42 -6.25 -9.68
CA ASP A 101 3.04 -5.86 -9.95
C ASP A 101 2.17 -6.02 -8.70
N ARG A 102 2.40 -7.07 -7.93
CA ARG A 102 1.69 -7.30 -6.67
C ARG A 102 2.01 -6.20 -5.65
N TRP A 103 3.30 -5.86 -5.53
CA TRP A 103 3.71 -4.76 -4.65
C TRP A 103 3.10 -3.43 -5.07
N ALA A 104 3.09 -3.15 -6.38
CA ALA A 104 2.46 -1.94 -6.92
C ALA A 104 0.98 -1.87 -6.57
N HIS A 105 0.25 -2.96 -6.81
CA HIS A 105 -1.18 -3.03 -6.51
C HIS A 105 -1.47 -2.80 -5.04
N LEU A 106 -0.76 -3.49 -4.16
CA LEU A 106 -0.98 -3.36 -2.71
C LEU A 106 -0.61 -1.98 -2.18
N THR A 107 0.45 -1.37 -2.72
CA THR A 107 0.85 -0.01 -2.35
C THR A 107 -0.22 1.00 -2.76
N ILE A 108 -0.65 0.96 -4.01
CA ILE A 108 -1.67 1.88 -4.54
C ILE A 108 -3.00 1.69 -3.80
N HIS A 109 -3.42 0.45 -3.57
CA HIS A 109 -4.61 0.12 -2.79
C HIS A 109 -4.58 0.76 -1.39
N SER A 110 -3.45 0.61 -0.70
CA SER A 110 -3.28 1.16 0.65
C SER A 110 -3.28 2.68 0.66
N VAL A 111 -2.65 3.31 -0.34
CA VAL A 111 -2.68 4.77 -0.50
C VAL A 111 -4.11 5.27 -0.70
N LEU A 112 -4.90 4.60 -1.53
CA LEU A 112 -6.30 4.97 -1.76
C LEU A 112 -7.14 4.87 -0.50
N HIS A 113 -6.90 3.84 0.34
CA HIS A 113 -7.53 3.75 1.65
C HIS A 113 -7.19 4.95 2.54
N ILE A 114 -5.92 5.35 2.58
CA ILE A 114 -5.50 6.52 3.34
C ILE A 114 -6.19 7.79 2.84
N LEU A 115 -6.44 7.89 1.54
CA LEU A 115 -7.13 9.03 0.94
C LEU A 115 -8.66 8.98 1.11
N GLY A 116 -9.20 7.94 1.74
CA GLY A 116 -10.61 7.86 2.07
C GLY A 116 -11.46 6.97 1.16
N TYR A 117 -10.86 6.29 0.20
CA TYR A 117 -11.60 5.29 -0.59
C TYR A 117 -11.95 4.10 0.28
N LEU A 118 -13.18 3.61 0.15
CA LEU A 118 -13.72 2.52 0.94
C LEU A 118 -14.09 1.35 0.05
N HIS A 119 -14.16 0.15 0.63
CA HIS A 119 -14.70 -1.03 -0.04
C HIS A 119 -15.72 -1.77 0.85
N ASP A 120 -16.44 -1.00 1.66
CA ASP A 120 -17.42 -1.47 2.63
C ASP A 120 -18.74 -1.88 2.01
N ASN A 121 -18.99 -1.53 0.76
CA ASN A 121 -20.14 -1.96 -0.02
C ASN A 121 -19.76 -2.09 -1.49
N GLU A 122 -20.65 -2.69 -2.28
CA GLU A 122 -20.37 -2.99 -3.70
C GLU A 122 -20.11 -1.72 -4.53
N ALA A 123 -20.84 -0.65 -4.31
CA ALA A 123 -20.67 0.60 -5.04
C ALA A 123 -19.31 1.24 -4.75
N ASN A 124 -18.93 1.32 -3.49
CA ASN A 124 -17.64 1.87 -3.08
C ASN A 124 -16.47 1.00 -3.56
N GLN A 125 -16.64 -0.32 -3.51
CA GLN A 125 -15.64 -1.26 -4.02
C GLN A 125 -15.37 -1.05 -5.51
N LYS A 126 -16.41 -0.89 -6.31
CA LYS A 126 -16.28 -0.63 -7.75
C LYS A 126 -15.54 0.67 -8.05
N ILE A 127 -15.85 1.73 -7.30
CA ILE A 127 -15.19 3.03 -7.45
C ILE A 127 -13.70 2.90 -7.13
N MET A 128 -13.36 2.23 -6.04
CA MET A 128 -11.98 2.03 -5.62
C MET A 128 -11.20 1.18 -6.62
N GLU A 129 -11.76 0.04 -7.03
CA GLU A 129 -11.14 -0.85 -8.01
C GLU A 129 -10.90 -0.17 -9.36
N LYS A 130 -11.87 0.64 -9.82
CA LYS A 130 -11.68 1.41 -11.04
C LYS A 130 -10.51 2.39 -10.91
N ARG A 131 -10.40 3.08 -9.79
CA ARG A 131 -9.30 4.01 -9.54
C ARG A 131 -7.96 3.28 -9.50
N GLU A 132 -7.90 2.13 -8.84
CA GLU A 132 -6.71 1.27 -8.81
C GLU A 132 -6.28 0.87 -10.21
N MET A 133 -7.22 0.38 -11.01
CA MET A 133 -6.95 -0.06 -12.39
C MET A 133 -6.45 1.08 -13.26
N ASP A 134 -7.04 2.28 -13.14
CA ASP A 134 -6.62 3.45 -13.91
C ASP A 134 -5.18 3.86 -13.57
N ILE A 135 -4.79 3.77 -12.29
CA ILE A 135 -3.42 4.08 -11.86
C ILE A 135 -2.44 2.98 -12.32
N LEU A 136 -2.79 1.72 -12.09
CA LEU A 136 -1.93 0.58 -12.46
C LEU A 136 -1.67 0.52 -13.96
N ARG A 137 -2.64 0.92 -14.77
CA ARG A 137 -2.49 0.97 -16.22
C ARG A 137 -1.37 1.90 -16.69
N LYS A 138 -1.04 2.91 -15.91
CA LYS A 138 0.10 3.82 -16.19
C LYS A 138 1.45 3.08 -16.14
N PHE A 139 1.49 1.91 -15.51
CA PHE A 139 2.67 1.06 -15.39
C PHE A 139 2.56 -0.23 -16.20
N ASP A 140 1.61 -0.30 -17.13
CA ASP A 140 1.32 -1.48 -17.94
C ASP A 140 0.94 -2.72 -17.11
N ILE A 141 0.36 -2.48 -15.94
CA ILE A 141 -0.15 -3.54 -15.07
C ILE A 141 -1.62 -3.74 -15.39
N LEU A 142 -1.96 -4.96 -15.81
CA LEU A 142 -3.33 -5.33 -16.14
C LEU A 142 -4.17 -5.46 -14.87
N ASN A 143 -5.50 -5.55 -15.05
CA ASN A 143 -6.46 -5.64 -13.96
C ASN A 143 -6.05 -6.74 -12.97
N PRO A 144 -5.69 -6.39 -11.70
CA PRO A 144 -5.26 -7.37 -10.71
C PRO A 144 -6.39 -8.29 -10.23
N TYR A 145 -7.65 -7.94 -10.54
CA TYR A 145 -8.85 -8.68 -10.13
C TYR A 145 -9.28 -9.70 -11.19
N GLU A 146 -8.67 -9.69 -12.36
CA GLU A 146 -8.88 -10.74 -13.36
C GLU A 146 -7.97 -11.93 -13.06
N ILE A 147 -8.55 -13.11 -13.15
CA ILE A 147 -7.85 -14.37 -12.93
C ILE A 147 -7.30 -14.91 -14.25
#